data_09f34d9aec0d3e7ef5c192883f5c995a
#
_entry.id   09f34d9aec0d3e7ef5c192883f5c995a
#
_cell.length_a   1.000
_cell.length_b   1.000
_cell.length_c   1.000
_cell.angle_alpha   90.00
_cell.angle_beta   90.00
_cell.angle_gamma   90.00
#
_symmetry.space_group_name_H-M   'P 1'
#
loop_
_entity.id
_entity.type
_entity.pdbx_description
1 polymer ?
#
loop_
_entity_poly.entity_id
_entity_poly.type
_entity_poly.pdbx_seq_one_letter_code
_entity_poly.pdbx_strand_id
1 'polypeptide(L)'
;MLLASLNPAAVAAGADIGDAVRIDGVTLSRSDLVGAATSVAERVGGAGRVAVLATPTAATVLAVTGCLIAGVPFVPVPADVGVAERHHILTDSGAQAWLGEAPEDPAGLPHVPVRLHARSWHRYAEPGPQATAMVVYTSGTTGPPKGAVISRGAVAADLDALAQAWQWTAEDTLVHGLPLFHVHGLVLGLLGSLRVGSRFVHTGRPTPQAYAAARGSLYFGVPTVWSRIVADPESARALSGARLLVSGSAALPVPVFSGLTELTGHAPVERYGCTETLITVSTRADGERRPGWVGRPLAGMATRLIGEDGSPVPHDGDTIGSLQVRTPTVFEGYLNRPDATEAAFAPDGWYRTGDAAVIGPDGMHRIVGRESVDLIKSGGYRIGAGEIETALLGHPGVDEVAVVGLADADLGQRIVAFVVGDASSEDLIDYVAQQLSVHKRPREVRHLGSLPRNAMGKVVKRELM
;
A
#
# COMPACT_ATOMS: atom_id res chain seq x y z
N MET A 1 -5.23 -5.09 -22.47
CA MET A 1 -6.43 -5.32 -21.63
C MET A 1 -6.02 -5.31 -20.19
N LEU A 2 -6.70 -4.50 -19.33
CA LEU A 2 -6.32 -4.41 -17.91
C LEU A 2 -6.61 -5.72 -17.16
N LEU A 3 -7.81 -6.26 -17.31
CA LEU A 3 -8.24 -7.52 -16.67
C LEU A 3 -8.06 -8.70 -17.64
N ALA A 4 -6.81 -9.06 -17.91
CA ALA A 4 -6.48 -10.02 -18.96
C ALA A 4 -7.13 -11.40 -18.77
N SER A 5 -7.23 -11.89 -17.54
CA SER A 5 -7.82 -13.19 -17.23
C SER A 5 -9.35 -13.24 -17.41
N LEU A 6 -9.99 -12.08 -17.44
CA LEU A 6 -11.45 -11.95 -17.63
C LEU A 6 -11.84 -11.77 -19.10
N ASN A 7 -10.88 -11.87 -20.03
CA ASN A 7 -11.21 -11.88 -21.45
C ASN A 7 -12.17 -13.04 -21.76
N PRO A 8 -13.35 -12.79 -22.39
CA PRO A 8 -14.30 -13.84 -22.73
C PRO A 8 -13.70 -15.00 -23.54
N ALA A 9 -12.72 -14.73 -24.40
CA ALA A 9 -12.01 -15.77 -25.15
C ALA A 9 -11.11 -16.62 -24.22
N ALA A 10 -10.46 -16.02 -23.22
CA ALA A 10 -9.67 -16.76 -22.23
C ALA A 10 -10.56 -17.60 -21.30
N VAL A 11 -11.73 -17.10 -20.94
CA VAL A 11 -12.74 -17.85 -20.16
C VAL A 11 -13.33 -19.01 -20.97
N ALA A 12 -13.59 -18.80 -22.27
CA ALA A 12 -14.13 -19.84 -23.16
C ALA A 12 -13.10 -20.88 -23.54
N ALA A 13 -11.79 -20.56 -23.55
CA ALA A 13 -10.73 -21.45 -24.06
C ALA A 13 -10.35 -22.59 -23.13
N GLY A 14 -10.98 -22.70 -21.96
CA GLY A 14 -10.88 -23.97 -21.28
C GLY A 14 -10.58 -24.04 -19.82
N ALA A 15 -10.59 -22.99 -19.04
CA ALA A 15 -10.50 -23.21 -17.62
C ALA A 15 -11.29 -22.15 -16.83
N ASP A 16 -12.58 -22.38 -16.69
CA ASP A 16 -13.32 -21.69 -15.66
C ASP A 16 -12.77 -22.14 -14.30
N ILE A 17 -12.11 -21.23 -13.60
CA ILE A 17 -11.68 -21.48 -12.23
C ILE A 17 -12.90 -21.29 -11.35
N GLY A 18 -13.42 -22.37 -10.78
CA GLY A 18 -14.65 -22.35 -9.97
C GLY A 18 -14.57 -21.52 -8.68
N ASP A 19 -13.35 -21.26 -8.18
CA ASP A 19 -13.05 -20.49 -6.99
C ASP A 19 -12.09 -19.33 -7.28
N ALA A 20 -12.31 -18.62 -8.38
CA ALA A 20 -11.45 -17.51 -8.79
C ALA A 20 -11.39 -16.38 -7.74
N VAL A 21 -12.52 -16.11 -7.06
CA VAL A 21 -12.61 -15.14 -5.96
C VAL A 21 -13.36 -15.76 -4.78
N ARG A 22 -12.77 -15.69 -3.61
CA ARG A 22 -13.41 -16.03 -2.32
C ARG A 22 -13.35 -14.81 -1.39
N ILE A 23 -14.51 -14.30 -1.02
CA ILE A 23 -14.65 -13.11 -0.18
C ILE A 23 -15.99 -13.13 0.53
N ASP A 24 -16.03 -12.80 1.83
CA ASP A 24 -17.26 -12.65 2.64
C ASP A 24 -18.22 -13.84 2.51
N GLY A 25 -17.67 -15.06 2.60
CA GLY A 25 -18.44 -16.30 2.47
C GLY A 25 -18.95 -16.60 1.03
N VAL A 26 -18.70 -15.71 0.07
CA VAL A 26 -19.07 -15.87 -1.34
C VAL A 26 -17.90 -16.44 -2.14
N THR A 27 -18.17 -17.45 -2.95
CA THR A 27 -17.23 -17.98 -3.93
C THR A 27 -17.78 -17.67 -5.33
N LEU A 28 -16.94 -17.06 -6.17
CA LEU A 28 -17.27 -16.75 -7.56
C LEU A 28 -16.31 -17.51 -8.47
N SER A 29 -16.86 -18.19 -9.47
CA SER A 29 -16.08 -18.67 -10.60
C SER A 29 -15.65 -17.48 -11.48
N ARG A 30 -14.72 -17.71 -12.39
CA ARG A 30 -14.33 -16.67 -13.35
C ARG A 30 -15.51 -16.29 -14.26
N SER A 31 -16.32 -17.28 -14.69
CA SER A 31 -17.55 -17.04 -15.45
C SER A 31 -18.59 -16.25 -14.66
N ASP A 32 -18.79 -16.58 -13.38
CA ASP A 32 -19.69 -15.83 -12.50
C ASP A 32 -19.26 -14.37 -12.37
N LEU A 33 -17.96 -14.16 -12.15
CA LEU A 33 -17.38 -12.84 -12.02
C LEU A 33 -17.59 -12.00 -13.29
N VAL A 34 -17.27 -12.57 -14.47
CA VAL A 34 -17.47 -11.87 -15.75
C VAL A 34 -18.94 -11.56 -15.98
N GLY A 35 -19.82 -12.53 -15.85
CA GLY A 35 -21.26 -12.34 -16.10
C GLY A 35 -21.89 -11.32 -15.16
N ALA A 36 -21.61 -11.39 -13.86
CA ALA A 36 -22.15 -10.46 -12.88
C ALA A 36 -21.56 -9.04 -13.00
N ALA A 37 -20.24 -8.93 -13.23
CA ALA A 37 -19.59 -7.64 -13.45
C ALA A 37 -20.05 -6.98 -14.76
N THR A 38 -20.31 -7.75 -15.82
CA THR A 38 -20.89 -7.21 -17.05
C THR A 38 -22.31 -6.69 -16.84
N SER A 39 -23.11 -7.34 -15.99
CA SER A 39 -24.43 -6.82 -15.59
C SER A 39 -24.31 -5.50 -14.81
N VAL A 40 -23.26 -5.30 -14.01
CA VAL A 40 -22.98 -4.00 -13.39
C VAL A 40 -22.56 -2.98 -14.46
N ALA A 41 -21.71 -3.38 -15.40
CA ALA A 41 -21.23 -2.51 -16.48
C ALA A 41 -22.39 -1.91 -17.31
N GLU A 42 -23.42 -2.70 -17.63
CA GLU A 42 -24.64 -2.22 -18.32
C GLU A 42 -25.37 -1.12 -17.56
N ARG A 43 -25.33 -1.16 -16.22
CA ARG A 43 -26.07 -0.23 -15.35
C ARG A 43 -25.32 1.07 -15.09
N VAL A 44 -24.00 1.06 -15.26
CA VAL A 44 -23.14 2.26 -15.06
C VAL A 44 -22.62 2.82 -16.37
N GLY A 45 -22.87 2.16 -17.48
CA GLY A 45 -22.41 2.59 -18.80
C GLY A 45 -22.82 4.04 -19.10
N GLY A 46 -21.88 4.86 -19.56
CA GLY A 46 -22.09 6.27 -19.82
C GLY A 46 -21.96 7.20 -18.62
N ALA A 47 -21.80 6.70 -17.39
CA ALA A 47 -21.48 7.55 -16.24
C ALA A 47 -20.07 8.12 -16.36
N GLY A 48 -19.89 9.38 -15.99
CA GLY A 48 -18.57 10.02 -15.99
C GLY A 48 -17.66 9.45 -14.91
N ARG A 49 -18.21 9.16 -13.71
CA ARG A 49 -17.50 8.57 -12.57
C ARG A 49 -18.50 8.07 -11.53
N VAL A 50 -18.18 6.98 -10.83
CA VAL A 50 -19.02 6.41 -9.77
C VAL A 50 -18.23 6.16 -8.49
N ALA A 51 -18.86 6.35 -7.34
CA ALA A 51 -18.29 5.98 -6.05
C ALA A 51 -18.58 4.51 -5.74
N VAL A 52 -17.61 3.79 -5.21
CA VAL A 52 -17.76 2.42 -4.72
C VAL A 52 -17.54 2.43 -3.21
N LEU A 53 -18.54 2.01 -2.44
CA LEU A 53 -18.34 1.75 -1.01
C LEU A 53 -17.44 0.51 -0.87
N ALA A 54 -16.17 0.74 -0.56
CA ALA A 54 -15.12 -0.27 -0.69
C ALA A 54 -15.02 -1.17 0.56
N THR A 55 -16.13 -1.83 0.88
CA THR A 55 -16.19 -2.89 1.89
C THR A 55 -15.57 -4.19 1.37
N PRO A 56 -15.10 -5.10 2.24
CA PRO A 56 -14.53 -6.37 1.82
C PRO A 56 -15.62 -7.40 1.45
N THR A 57 -16.42 -7.09 0.41
CA THR A 57 -17.55 -7.92 -0.04
C THR A 57 -17.48 -8.26 -1.52
N ALA A 58 -18.20 -9.31 -1.93
CA ALA A 58 -18.36 -9.67 -3.34
C ALA A 58 -19.01 -8.53 -4.16
N ALA A 59 -19.87 -7.73 -3.54
CA ALA A 59 -20.48 -6.57 -4.19
C ALA A 59 -19.43 -5.54 -4.61
N THR A 60 -18.44 -5.25 -3.76
CA THR A 60 -17.32 -4.37 -4.10
C THR A 60 -16.47 -4.93 -5.25
N VAL A 61 -16.16 -6.23 -5.23
CA VAL A 61 -15.42 -6.88 -6.31
C VAL A 61 -16.14 -6.72 -7.65
N LEU A 62 -17.45 -6.98 -7.68
CA LEU A 62 -18.26 -6.87 -8.88
C LEU A 62 -18.44 -5.41 -9.32
N ALA A 63 -18.59 -4.47 -8.38
CA ALA A 63 -18.66 -3.04 -8.67
C ALA A 63 -17.39 -2.55 -9.37
N VAL A 64 -16.23 -2.80 -8.79
CA VAL A 64 -14.92 -2.42 -9.35
C VAL A 64 -14.70 -3.06 -10.72
N THR A 65 -14.93 -4.37 -10.82
CA THR A 65 -14.74 -5.11 -12.08
C THR A 65 -15.69 -4.61 -13.17
N GLY A 66 -16.97 -4.35 -12.82
CA GLY A 66 -17.98 -3.83 -13.74
C GLY A 66 -17.64 -2.44 -14.26
N CYS A 67 -17.17 -1.54 -13.39
CA CYS A 67 -16.68 -0.21 -13.79
C CYS A 67 -15.53 -0.33 -14.80
N LEU A 68 -14.56 -1.19 -14.52
CA LEU A 68 -13.43 -1.40 -15.43
C LEU A 68 -13.85 -2.03 -16.76
N ILE A 69 -14.85 -2.93 -16.80
CA ILE A 69 -15.41 -3.48 -18.04
C ILE A 69 -16.13 -2.38 -18.83
N ALA A 70 -16.93 -1.53 -18.16
CA ALA A 70 -17.67 -0.43 -18.79
C ALA A 70 -16.77 0.73 -19.26
N GLY A 71 -15.52 0.77 -18.82
CA GLY A 71 -14.64 1.93 -19.03
C GLY A 71 -15.02 3.15 -18.20
N VAL A 72 -15.76 2.96 -17.12
CA VAL A 72 -16.19 4.03 -16.19
C VAL A 72 -15.20 4.12 -15.04
N PRO A 73 -14.57 5.28 -14.80
CA PRO A 73 -13.71 5.48 -13.66
C PRO A 73 -14.46 5.32 -12.34
N PHE A 74 -13.87 4.67 -11.36
CA PHE A 74 -14.47 4.53 -10.04
C PHE A 74 -13.64 5.21 -8.94
N VAL A 75 -14.30 5.56 -7.86
CA VAL A 75 -13.72 6.17 -6.65
C VAL A 75 -13.95 5.23 -5.49
N PRO A 76 -12.93 4.51 -5.01
CA PRO A 76 -13.11 3.66 -3.82
C PRO A 76 -13.20 4.54 -2.58
N VAL A 77 -14.32 4.44 -1.85
CA VAL A 77 -14.60 5.22 -0.65
C VAL A 77 -14.57 4.30 0.56
N PRO A 78 -13.78 4.62 1.62
CA PRO A 78 -13.80 3.84 2.86
C PRO A 78 -15.18 3.87 3.52
N ALA A 79 -15.59 2.75 4.12
CA ALA A 79 -16.88 2.69 4.82
C ALA A 79 -16.89 3.48 6.13
N ASP A 80 -15.71 3.61 6.75
CA ASP A 80 -15.47 4.28 8.04
C ASP A 80 -15.06 5.75 7.91
N VAL A 81 -15.07 6.30 6.69
CA VAL A 81 -14.72 7.71 6.48
C VAL A 81 -15.76 8.64 7.09
N GLY A 82 -15.27 9.69 7.77
CA GLY A 82 -16.15 10.70 8.40
C GLY A 82 -17.01 11.46 7.37
N VAL A 83 -18.16 11.98 7.83
CA VAL A 83 -19.16 12.65 6.96
C VAL A 83 -18.56 13.78 6.13
N ALA A 84 -17.72 14.64 6.74
CA ALA A 84 -17.12 15.78 6.05
C ALA A 84 -16.12 15.33 4.96
N GLU A 85 -15.30 14.35 5.25
CA GLU A 85 -14.33 13.79 4.29
C GLU A 85 -15.05 13.05 3.16
N ARG A 86 -16.08 12.27 3.47
CA ARG A 86 -16.92 11.61 2.46
C ARG A 86 -17.58 12.62 1.53
N HIS A 87 -18.16 13.68 2.09
CA HIS A 87 -18.76 14.76 1.29
C HIS A 87 -17.73 15.42 0.39
N HIS A 88 -16.53 15.69 0.90
CA HIS A 88 -15.43 16.21 0.09
C HIS A 88 -15.07 15.26 -1.06
N ILE A 89 -14.85 13.96 -0.78
CA ILE A 89 -14.51 12.96 -1.80
C ILE A 89 -15.56 12.92 -2.91
N LEU A 90 -16.83 12.89 -2.56
CA LEU A 90 -17.92 12.79 -3.53
C LEU A 90 -18.05 14.06 -4.38
N THR A 91 -17.97 15.23 -3.75
CA THR A 91 -18.10 16.52 -4.42
C THR A 91 -16.90 16.77 -5.34
N ASP A 92 -15.70 16.60 -4.83
CA ASP A 92 -14.46 16.84 -5.60
C ASP A 92 -14.30 15.83 -6.75
N SER A 93 -14.66 14.55 -6.50
CA SER A 93 -14.62 13.54 -7.55
C SER A 93 -15.70 13.72 -8.62
N GLY A 94 -16.79 14.39 -8.33
CA GLY A 94 -17.95 14.50 -9.22
C GLY A 94 -18.60 13.13 -9.47
N ALA A 95 -18.58 12.23 -8.50
CA ALA A 95 -19.23 10.93 -8.59
C ALA A 95 -20.74 11.10 -8.80
N GLN A 96 -21.33 10.29 -9.69
CA GLN A 96 -22.73 10.42 -10.12
C GLN A 96 -23.66 9.40 -9.47
N ALA A 97 -23.10 8.36 -8.87
CA ALA A 97 -23.86 7.30 -8.18
C ALA A 97 -22.97 6.53 -7.21
N TRP A 98 -23.61 5.81 -6.27
CA TRP A 98 -23.00 4.79 -5.44
C TRP A 98 -23.16 3.40 -6.07
N LEU A 99 -22.11 2.59 -5.98
CA LEU A 99 -22.08 1.17 -6.30
C LEU A 99 -21.63 0.34 -5.08
N GLY A 100 -21.93 -0.94 -5.11
CA GLY A 100 -21.63 -1.86 -4.03
C GLY A 100 -22.75 -1.94 -3.01
N GLU A 101 -22.40 -1.91 -1.73
CA GLU A 101 -23.38 -1.77 -0.65
C GLU A 101 -23.91 -0.35 -0.57
N ALA A 102 -25.12 -0.19 -0.06
CA ALA A 102 -25.71 1.13 0.15
C ALA A 102 -25.02 1.79 1.36
N PRO A 103 -24.48 3.02 1.23
CA PRO A 103 -23.99 3.75 2.39
C PRO A 103 -25.15 4.19 3.29
N GLU A 104 -24.90 4.32 4.60
CA GLU A 104 -25.90 4.86 5.54
C GLU A 104 -26.34 6.28 5.16
N ASP A 105 -25.37 7.10 4.72
CA ASP A 105 -25.62 8.44 4.20
C ASP A 105 -25.15 8.50 2.74
N PRO A 106 -26.06 8.52 1.76
CA PRO A 106 -25.71 8.55 0.34
C PRO A 106 -25.29 9.95 -0.15
N ALA A 107 -25.31 10.99 0.69
CA ALA A 107 -24.98 12.36 0.33
C ALA A 107 -25.73 12.85 -0.95
N GLY A 108 -26.97 12.46 -1.11
CA GLY A 108 -27.82 12.83 -2.27
C GLY A 108 -27.56 12.06 -3.56
N LEU A 109 -26.58 11.16 -3.61
CA LEU A 109 -26.30 10.37 -4.81
C LEU A 109 -27.21 9.12 -4.89
N PRO A 110 -27.70 8.75 -6.09
CA PRO A 110 -28.45 7.52 -6.28
C PRO A 110 -27.58 6.29 -6.02
N HIS A 111 -28.19 5.25 -5.44
CA HIS A 111 -27.53 3.95 -5.26
C HIS A 111 -27.91 2.99 -6.37
N VAL A 112 -26.91 2.40 -7.01
CA VAL A 112 -27.04 1.34 -8.01
C VAL A 112 -26.66 0.01 -7.34
N PRO A 113 -27.61 -0.81 -6.91
CA PRO A 113 -27.34 -2.03 -6.18
C PRO A 113 -26.64 -3.06 -7.06
N VAL A 114 -25.62 -3.73 -6.53
CA VAL A 114 -24.94 -4.84 -7.18
C VAL A 114 -25.72 -6.14 -6.93
N ARG A 115 -26.03 -6.86 -8.00
CA ARG A 115 -26.77 -8.12 -7.93
C ARG A 115 -25.82 -9.29 -8.22
N LEU A 116 -25.48 -10.06 -7.21
CA LEU A 116 -24.47 -11.14 -7.31
C LEU A 116 -24.86 -12.22 -8.33
N HIS A 117 -26.15 -12.46 -8.54
CA HIS A 117 -26.66 -13.50 -9.44
C HIS A 117 -27.13 -12.98 -10.81
N ALA A 118 -27.11 -11.66 -11.04
CA ALA A 118 -27.40 -11.11 -12.36
C ALA A 118 -26.27 -11.47 -13.32
N ARG A 119 -26.61 -11.73 -14.57
CA ARG A 119 -25.63 -12.06 -15.61
C ARG A 119 -25.93 -11.25 -16.85
N SER A 120 -24.89 -10.73 -17.46
CA SER A 120 -24.89 -10.20 -18.81
C SER A 120 -23.62 -10.65 -19.54
N TRP A 121 -23.74 -10.77 -20.85
CA TRP A 121 -22.66 -11.19 -21.72
C TRP A 121 -22.42 -10.14 -22.83
N HIS A 122 -22.87 -8.91 -22.58
CA HIS A 122 -22.60 -7.79 -23.48
C HIS A 122 -21.09 -7.59 -23.64
N ARG A 123 -20.66 -7.29 -24.84
CA ARG A 123 -19.24 -7.07 -25.15
C ARG A 123 -18.95 -5.58 -25.15
N TYR A 124 -18.05 -5.16 -24.28
CA TYR A 124 -17.53 -3.80 -24.25
C TYR A 124 -16.20 -3.73 -25.01
N ALA A 125 -15.97 -2.64 -25.72
CA ALA A 125 -14.66 -2.33 -26.24
C ALA A 125 -13.70 -2.05 -25.08
N GLU A 126 -12.48 -2.59 -25.12
CA GLU A 126 -11.46 -2.31 -24.11
C GLU A 126 -11.05 -0.83 -24.22
N PRO A 127 -11.19 -0.04 -23.15
CA PRO A 127 -10.71 1.34 -23.16
C PRO A 127 -9.19 1.41 -23.32
N GLY A 128 -8.70 2.49 -23.94
CA GLY A 128 -7.27 2.69 -24.15
C GLY A 128 -6.48 2.77 -22.84
N PRO A 129 -5.15 2.57 -22.89
CA PRO A 129 -4.31 2.57 -21.69
C PRO A 129 -4.30 3.91 -20.95
N GLN A 130 -4.52 5.00 -21.65
CA GLN A 130 -4.59 6.36 -21.05
C GLN A 130 -5.95 6.67 -20.41
N ALA A 131 -6.96 5.82 -20.59
CA ALA A 131 -8.25 6.00 -19.94
C ALA A 131 -8.08 5.85 -18.42
N THR A 132 -8.74 6.73 -17.66
CA THR A 132 -8.74 6.67 -16.20
C THR A 132 -9.39 5.35 -15.73
N ALA A 133 -8.68 4.62 -14.89
CA ALA A 133 -9.23 3.44 -14.21
C ALA A 133 -9.95 3.84 -12.93
N MET A 134 -9.32 4.66 -12.10
CA MET A 134 -9.81 5.03 -10.79
C MET A 134 -9.26 6.39 -10.33
N VAL A 135 -9.91 6.96 -9.32
CA VAL A 135 -9.41 8.10 -8.56
C VAL A 135 -9.31 7.68 -7.09
N VAL A 136 -8.08 7.62 -6.58
CA VAL A 136 -7.82 7.20 -5.19
C VAL A 136 -7.50 8.43 -4.35
N TYR A 137 -8.28 8.67 -3.31
CA TYR A 137 -8.05 9.80 -2.41
C TYR A 137 -6.96 9.46 -1.39
N THR A 138 -6.00 10.39 -1.25
CA THR A 138 -4.89 10.28 -0.31
C THR A 138 -5.02 11.36 0.74
N SER A 139 -4.84 10.99 2.01
CA SER A 139 -4.68 11.96 3.10
C SER A 139 -3.34 12.67 2.90
N GLY A 140 -3.37 13.84 2.28
CA GLY A 140 -2.18 14.68 2.16
C GLY A 140 -1.63 15.07 3.53
N THR A 141 -0.35 15.41 3.58
CA THR A 141 0.28 15.92 4.82
C THR A 141 -0.29 17.28 5.25
N THR A 142 -1.01 17.97 4.36
CA THR A 142 -1.63 19.28 4.61
C THR A 142 -2.93 19.42 3.82
N GLY A 143 -4.02 19.78 4.51
CA GLY A 143 -5.32 20.06 3.89
C GLY A 143 -6.17 18.82 3.60
N PRO A 144 -7.31 18.98 2.89
CA PRO A 144 -8.22 17.91 2.56
C PRO A 144 -7.57 16.86 1.64
N PRO A 145 -8.08 15.61 1.64
CA PRO A 145 -7.59 14.56 0.75
C PRO A 145 -7.59 14.97 -0.71
N LYS A 146 -6.58 14.54 -1.46
CA LYS A 146 -6.44 14.79 -2.90
C LYS A 146 -6.70 13.52 -3.68
N GLY A 147 -7.49 13.59 -4.74
CA GLY A 147 -7.78 12.48 -5.64
C GLY A 147 -6.66 12.26 -6.66
N ALA A 148 -5.88 11.19 -6.51
CA ALA A 148 -4.89 10.78 -7.50
C ALA A 148 -5.57 10.06 -8.66
N VAL A 149 -5.44 10.59 -9.88
CA VAL A 149 -6.01 10.02 -11.10
C VAL A 149 -5.08 8.96 -11.65
N ILE A 150 -5.53 7.71 -11.68
CA ILE A 150 -4.71 6.56 -12.08
C ILE A 150 -5.26 5.98 -13.38
N SER A 151 -4.39 5.88 -14.39
CA SER A 151 -4.77 5.33 -15.70
C SER A 151 -4.75 3.79 -15.71
N ARG A 152 -5.45 3.21 -16.68
CA ARG A 152 -5.48 1.76 -16.91
C ARG A 152 -4.10 1.22 -17.26
N GLY A 153 -3.33 2.01 -18.02
CA GLY A 153 -1.96 1.68 -18.41
C GLY A 153 -1.01 1.64 -17.22
N ALA A 154 -1.12 2.60 -16.29
CA ALA A 154 -0.33 2.64 -15.07
C ALA A 154 -0.57 1.38 -14.21
N VAL A 155 -1.84 1.02 -13.97
CA VAL A 155 -2.19 -0.20 -13.22
C VAL A 155 -1.66 -1.46 -13.92
N ALA A 156 -1.83 -1.55 -15.25
CA ALA A 156 -1.37 -2.71 -16.00
C ALA A 156 0.15 -2.87 -15.95
N ALA A 157 0.89 -1.79 -16.15
CA ALA A 157 2.36 -1.79 -16.12
C ALA A 157 2.91 -2.17 -14.74
N ASP A 158 2.31 -1.66 -13.67
CA ASP A 158 2.69 -2.00 -12.30
C ASP A 158 2.50 -3.50 -12.02
N LEU A 159 1.31 -4.00 -12.32
CA LEU A 159 0.98 -5.40 -12.06
C LEU A 159 1.81 -6.38 -12.88
N ASP A 160 2.16 -6.04 -14.13
CA ASP A 160 3.07 -6.85 -14.96
C ASP A 160 4.49 -6.86 -14.39
N ALA A 161 5.00 -5.70 -13.96
CA ALA A 161 6.31 -5.60 -13.36
C ALA A 161 6.40 -6.38 -12.03
N LEU A 162 5.34 -6.33 -11.21
CA LEU A 162 5.23 -7.11 -9.99
C LEU A 162 5.10 -8.61 -10.26
N ALA A 163 4.29 -9.01 -11.24
CA ALA A 163 4.15 -10.42 -11.64
C ALA A 163 5.51 -11.00 -12.05
N GLN A 164 6.30 -10.24 -12.81
CA GLN A 164 7.67 -10.62 -13.16
C GLN A 164 8.57 -10.71 -11.92
N ALA A 165 8.58 -9.69 -11.07
CA ALA A 165 9.46 -9.61 -9.91
C ALA A 165 9.17 -10.68 -8.87
N TRP A 166 7.90 -11.03 -8.69
CA TRP A 166 7.45 -12.02 -7.71
C TRP A 166 7.20 -13.40 -8.30
N GLN A 167 7.45 -13.58 -9.60
CA GLN A 167 7.13 -14.80 -10.34
C GLN A 167 5.68 -15.24 -10.11
N TRP A 168 4.79 -14.25 -10.08
CA TRP A 168 3.38 -14.45 -9.79
C TRP A 168 2.66 -14.98 -11.03
N THR A 169 1.99 -16.12 -10.89
CA THR A 169 1.35 -16.85 -11.99
C THR A 169 -0.11 -17.16 -11.68
N ALA A 170 -0.81 -17.67 -12.69
CA ALA A 170 -2.20 -18.11 -12.56
C ALA A 170 -2.38 -19.29 -11.58
N GLU A 171 -1.30 -20.02 -11.29
CA GLU A 171 -1.32 -21.17 -10.36
C GLU A 171 -1.39 -20.72 -8.91
N ASP A 172 -1.06 -19.46 -8.63
CA ASP A 172 -1.03 -18.92 -7.29
C ASP A 172 -2.42 -18.72 -6.70
N THR A 173 -2.47 -18.74 -5.37
CA THR A 173 -3.60 -18.29 -4.58
C THR A 173 -3.13 -17.14 -3.70
N LEU A 174 -3.56 -15.92 -4.01
CA LEU A 174 -3.28 -14.74 -3.21
C LEU A 174 -4.27 -14.62 -2.06
N VAL A 175 -3.74 -14.42 -0.86
CA VAL A 175 -4.51 -14.24 0.38
C VAL A 175 -4.18 -12.90 1.01
N HIS A 176 -5.20 -12.13 1.38
CA HIS A 176 -5.06 -10.98 2.27
C HIS A 176 -6.39 -10.58 2.93
N GLY A 177 -6.32 -9.75 3.98
CA GLY A 177 -7.45 -9.08 4.62
C GLY A 177 -7.30 -7.55 4.61
N LEU A 178 -6.61 -7.00 3.59
CA LEU A 178 -6.32 -5.58 3.50
C LEU A 178 -7.50 -4.80 2.90
N PRO A 179 -7.68 -3.49 3.25
CA PRO A 179 -8.78 -2.69 2.75
C PRO A 179 -8.82 -2.57 1.22
N LEU A 180 -10.01 -2.67 0.61
CA LEU A 180 -10.21 -2.56 -0.83
C LEU A 180 -10.35 -1.10 -1.33
N PHE A 181 -9.99 -0.12 -0.52
CA PHE A 181 -9.90 1.30 -0.90
C PHE A 181 -8.46 1.80 -0.98
N HIS A 182 -7.47 0.95 -0.68
CA HIS A 182 -6.05 1.26 -0.80
C HIS A 182 -5.39 0.45 -1.92
N VAL A 183 -4.34 1.04 -2.51
CA VAL A 183 -3.53 0.42 -3.56
C VAL A 183 -3.15 -1.02 -3.20
N HIS A 184 -2.69 -1.28 -1.97
CA HIS A 184 -2.24 -2.60 -1.56
C HIS A 184 -3.33 -3.68 -1.65
N GLY A 185 -4.51 -3.45 -1.07
CA GLY A 185 -5.59 -4.43 -1.12
C GLY A 185 -6.35 -4.43 -2.45
N LEU A 186 -6.61 -3.24 -3.01
CA LEU A 186 -7.39 -3.08 -4.22
C LEU A 186 -6.58 -3.37 -5.49
N VAL A 187 -5.49 -2.62 -5.71
CA VAL A 187 -4.74 -2.72 -6.96
C VAL A 187 -3.88 -3.98 -6.96
N LEU A 188 -2.99 -4.12 -5.98
CA LEU A 188 -2.10 -5.27 -5.95
C LEU A 188 -2.86 -6.56 -5.65
N GLY A 189 -3.76 -6.53 -4.67
CA GLY A 189 -4.52 -7.72 -4.27
C GLY A 189 -5.55 -8.13 -5.31
N LEU A 190 -6.66 -7.40 -5.37
CA LEU A 190 -7.79 -7.77 -6.23
C LEU A 190 -7.43 -7.66 -7.72
N LEU A 191 -7.01 -6.47 -8.19
CA LEU A 191 -6.75 -6.28 -9.63
C LEU A 191 -5.54 -7.07 -10.11
N GLY A 192 -4.51 -7.27 -9.25
CA GLY A 192 -3.38 -8.12 -9.55
C GLY A 192 -3.78 -9.56 -9.81
N SER A 193 -4.58 -10.16 -8.93
CA SER A 193 -5.11 -11.51 -9.12
C SER A 193 -5.93 -11.62 -10.40
N LEU A 194 -6.79 -10.64 -10.70
CA LEU A 194 -7.62 -10.62 -11.92
C LEU A 194 -6.80 -10.38 -13.20
N ARG A 195 -5.65 -9.69 -13.10
CA ARG A 195 -4.76 -9.52 -14.24
C ARG A 195 -3.95 -10.77 -14.52
N VAL A 196 -3.32 -11.33 -13.52
CA VAL A 196 -2.47 -12.53 -13.63
C VAL A 196 -3.31 -13.78 -13.88
N GLY A 197 -4.54 -13.82 -13.36
CA GLY A 197 -5.44 -14.96 -13.44
C GLY A 197 -5.30 -15.92 -12.27
N SER A 198 -4.65 -15.52 -11.19
CA SER A 198 -4.54 -16.29 -9.94
C SER A 198 -5.85 -16.26 -9.15
N ARG A 199 -5.98 -17.16 -8.19
CA ARG A 199 -7.07 -17.14 -7.23
C ARG A 199 -6.89 -15.97 -6.24
N PHE A 200 -8.00 -15.38 -5.83
CA PHE A 200 -8.06 -14.31 -4.85
C PHE A 200 -8.89 -14.72 -3.64
N VAL A 201 -8.30 -14.64 -2.46
CA VAL A 201 -8.97 -14.93 -1.17
C VAL A 201 -8.85 -13.73 -0.25
N HIS A 202 -9.98 -13.13 0.06
CA HIS A 202 -10.05 -12.07 1.06
C HIS A 202 -10.56 -12.62 2.40
N THR A 203 -9.76 -12.49 3.45
CA THR A 203 -10.07 -13.09 4.77
C THR A 203 -11.06 -12.26 5.61
N GLY A 204 -11.56 -11.14 5.09
CA GLY A 204 -12.30 -10.17 5.88
C GLY A 204 -11.37 -9.40 6.81
N ARG A 205 -11.21 -9.86 8.05
CA ARG A 205 -10.23 -9.32 8.99
C ARG A 205 -8.90 -10.05 8.86
N PRO A 206 -7.75 -9.34 8.85
CA PRO A 206 -6.42 -9.96 8.75
C PRO A 206 -5.95 -10.52 10.10
N THR A 207 -6.64 -11.55 10.61
CA THR A 207 -6.22 -12.26 11.83
C THR A 207 -5.26 -13.40 11.50
N PRO A 208 -4.36 -13.79 12.44
CA PRO A 208 -3.45 -14.92 12.24
C PRO A 208 -4.17 -16.21 11.83
N GLN A 209 -5.26 -16.54 12.51
CA GLN A 209 -6.04 -17.75 12.24
C GLN A 209 -6.70 -17.74 10.87
N ALA A 210 -7.19 -16.58 10.41
CA ALA A 210 -7.80 -16.45 9.10
C ALA A 210 -6.76 -16.62 7.96
N TYR A 211 -5.54 -16.10 8.17
CA TYR A 211 -4.42 -16.32 7.24
C TYR A 211 -4.01 -17.80 7.21
N ALA A 212 -3.84 -18.42 8.37
CA ALA A 212 -3.49 -19.83 8.48
C ALA A 212 -4.51 -20.76 7.79
N ALA A 213 -5.81 -20.48 7.97
CA ALA A 213 -6.89 -21.28 7.39
C ALA A 213 -7.02 -21.14 5.87
N ALA A 214 -6.56 -20.04 5.28
CA ALA A 214 -6.76 -19.73 3.87
C ALA A 214 -5.92 -20.57 2.90
N ARG A 215 -4.77 -21.12 3.34
CA ARG A 215 -3.88 -22.00 2.56
C ARG A 215 -3.48 -21.44 1.19
N GLY A 216 -2.99 -20.17 1.17
CA GLY A 216 -2.51 -19.51 -0.04
C GLY A 216 -1.06 -19.83 -0.37
N SER A 217 -0.63 -19.45 -1.57
CA SER A 217 0.78 -19.45 -2.00
C SER A 217 1.44 -18.08 -1.86
N LEU A 218 0.65 -17.00 -1.98
CA LEU A 218 1.06 -15.62 -1.75
C LEU A 218 0.23 -15.01 -0.63
N TYR A 219 0.88 -14.29 0.27
CA TYR A 219 0.20 -13.56 1.33
C TYR A 219 0.62 -12.11 1.35
N PHE A 220 -0.35 -11.19 1.37
CA PHE A 220 -0.07 -9.77 1.53
C PHE A 220 -0.47 -9.29 2.92
N GLY A 221 0.42 -8.53 3.55
CA GLY A 221 0.18 -7.93 4.84
C GLY A 221 0.90 -6.60 5.00
N VAL A 222 0.53 -5.90 6.05
CA VAL A 222 1.24 -4.73 6.55
C VAL A 222 1.97 -5.10 7.85
N PRO A 223 2.93 -4.32 8.33
CA PRO A 223 3.72 -4.70 9.51
C PRO A 223 2.90 -5.12 10.72
N THR A 224 1.78 -4.44 11.01
CA THR A 224 0.90 -4.80 12.13
C THR A 224 0.22 -6.17 11.96
N VAL A 225 -0.06 -6.58 10.74
CA VAL A 225 -0.59 -7.93 10.45
C VAL A 225 0.50 -8.96 10.69
N TRP A 226 1.69 -8.71 10.20
CA TRP A 226 2.84 -9.60 10.35
C TRP A 226 3.27 -9.74 11.82
N SER A 227 3.26 -8.64 12.59
CA SER A 227 3.54 -8.69 14.05
C SER A 227 2.56 -9.60 14.79
N ARG A 228 1.26 -9.51 14.46
CA ARG A 228 0.24 -10.38 15.06
C ARG A 228 0.43 -11.84 14.66
N ILE A 229 0.83 -12.11 13.41
CA ILE A 229 1.10 -13.47 12.93
C ILE A 229 2.33 -14.05 13.65
N VAL A 230 3.40 -13.29 13.83
CA VAL A 230 4.59 -13.74 14.60
C VAL A 230 4.25 -14.00 16.06
N ALA A 231 3.35 -13.19 16.65
CA ALA A 231 2.89 -13.39 18.03
C ALA A 231 1.99 -14.65 18.21
N ASP A 232 1.57 -15.29 17.12
CA ASP A 232 0.86 -16.58 17.11
C ASP A 232 1.66 -17.62 16.31
N PRO A 233 2.63 -18.31 16.95
CA PRO A 233 3.54 -19.21 16.26
C PRO A 233 2.87 -20.40 15.56
N GLU A 234 1.70 -20.85 16.02
CA GLU A 234 0.95 -21.92 15.35
C GLU A 234 0.42 -21.43 14.00
N SER A 235 -0.26 -20.28 14.00
CA SER A 235 -0.74 -19.65 12.77
C SER A 235 0.42 -19.28 11.83
N ALA A 236 1.53 -18.78 12.36
CA ALA A 236 2.71 -18.45 11.55
C ALA A 236 3.26 -19.69 10.84
N ARG A 237 3.46 -20.81 11.55
CA ARG A 237 3.96 -22.06 10.94
C ARG A 237 3.02 -22.62 9.88
N ALA A 238 1.71 -22.37 9.98
CA ALA A 238 0.76 -22.79 8.94
C ALA A 238 1.01 -22.09 7.58
N LEU A 239 1.75 -20.96 7.57
CA LEU A 239 2.15 -20.26 6.35
C LEU A 239 3.43 -20.82 5.71
N SER A 240 4.06 -21.86 6.29
CA SER A 240 5.27 -22.49 5.74
C SER A 240 5.09 -23.07 4.32
N GLY A 241 3.87 -23.40 3.93
CA GLY A 241 3.54 -23.84 2.58
C GLY A 241 3.39 -22.69 1.56
N ALA A 242 3.45 -21.44 1.98
CA ALA A 242 3.47 -20.29 1.08
C ALA A 242 4.81 -20.25 0.34
N ARG A 243 4.85 -19.55 -0.80
CA ARG A 243 6.12 -19.24 -1.48
C ARG A 243 6.55 -17.79 -1.30
N LEU A 244 5.61 -16.87 -1.05
CA LEU A 244 5.91 -15.46 -0.80
C LEU A 244 5.01 -14.87 0.30
N LEU A 245 5.66 -14.17 1.23
CA LEU A 245 5.03 -13.28 2.20
C LEU A 245 5.44 -11.85 1.84
N VAL A 246 4.48 -10.99 1.50
CA VAL A 246 4.76 -9.63 1.01
C VAL A 246 4.35 -8.60 2.04
N SER A 247 5.28 -7.75 2.46
CA SER A 247 5.07 -6.64 3.38
C SER A 247 5.21 -5.29 2.67
N GLY A 248 4.42 -4.32 3.11
CA GLY A 248 4.53 -2.96 2.61
C GLY A 248 3.62 -1.98 3.35
N SER A 249 3.52 -0.75 2.82
CA SER A 249 2.81 0.40 3.39
C SER A 249 3.51 1.07 4.57
N ALA A 250 4.43 0.39 5.25
CA ALA A 250 5.35 0.90 6.25
C ALA A 250 6.59 -0.02 6.33
N ALA A 251 7.64 0.43 7.00
CA ALA A 251 8.82 -0.39 7.27
C ALA A 251 8.46 -1.61 8.14
N LEU A 252 8.96 -2.79 7.76
CA LEU A 252 8.79 -3.99 8.55
C LEU A 252 9.84 -4.03 9.66
N PRO A 253 9.45 -4.10 10.96
CA PRO A 253 10.41 -4.20 12.05
C PRO A 253 11.32 -5.43 11.90
N VAL A 254 12.61 -5.26 12.17
CA VAL A 254 13.61 -6.35 12.07
C VAL A 254 13.20 -7.59 12.88
N PRO A 255 12.72 -7.47 14.14
CA PRO A 255 12.27 -8.65 14.89
C PRO A 255 11.12 -9.40 14.20
N VAL A 256 10.18 -8.67 13.56
CA VAL A 256 9.07 -9.27 12.83
C VAL A 256 9.55 -9.98 11.57
N PHE A 257 10.47 -9.36 10.82
CA PHE A 257 11.12 -9.98 9.66
C PHE A 257 11.81 -11.30 10.06
N SER A 258 12.62 -11.27 11.13
CA SER A 258 13.35 -12.44 11.64
C SER A 258 12.39 -13.52 12.14
N GLY A 259 11.36 -13.14 12.91
CA GLY A 259 10.35 -14.08 13.43
C GLY A 259 9.56 -14.75 12.30
N LEU A 260 9.16 -14.03 11.25
CA LEU A 260 8.54 -14.63 10.06
C LEU A 260 9.48 -15.62 9.40
N THR A 261 10.74 -15.23 9.20
CA THR A 261 11.74 -16.11 8.58
C THR A 261 11.94 -17.41 9.37
N GLU A 262 12.05 -17.30 10.70
CA GLU A 262 12.22 -18.45 11.59
C GLU A 262 11.00 -19.37 11.61
N LEU A 263 9.79 -18.80 11.75
CA LEU A 263 8.57 -19.57 11.93
C LEU A 263 8.04 -20.18 10.63
N THR A 264 8.24 -19.50 9.50
CA THR A 264 7.69 -19.93 8.21
C THR A 264 8.72 -20.52 7.25
N GLY A 265 10.02 -20.28 7.47
CA GLY A 265 11.09 -20.60 6.54
C GLY A 265 11.22 -19.59 5.37
N HIS A 266 10.44 -18.51 5.38
CA HIS A 266 10.38 -17.54 4.28
C HIS A 266 10.75 -16.14 4.77
N ALA A 267 11.86 -15.60 4.29
CA ALA A 267 12.17 -14.18 4.45
C ALA A 267 11.12 -13.35 3.67
N PRO A 268 10.49 -12.34 4.31
CA PRO A 268 9.48 -11.54 3.62
C PRO A 268 10.02 -10.76 2.42
N VAL A 269 9.18 -10.58 1.42
CA VAL A 269 9.37 -9.59 0.34
C VAL A 269 8.93 -8.25 0.90
N GLU A 270 9.86 -7.28 0.93
CA GLU A 270 9.53 -5.88 1.21
C GLU A 270 9.44 -5.09 -0.09
N ARG A 271 8.53 -4.11 -0.14
CA ARG A 271 8.32 -3.26 -1.30
C ARG A 271 7.97 -1.84 -0.89
N TYR A 272 8.24 -0.89 -1.77
CA TYR A 272 7.96 0.52 -1.60
C TYR A 272 7.20 1.08 -2.80
N GLY A 273 6.28 1.99 -2.50
CA GLY A 273 5.51 2.78 -3.44
C GLY A 273 4.51 3.67 -2.72
N CYS A 274 3.87 4.53 -3.47
CA CYS A 274 2.80 5.42 -3.01
C CYS A 274 1.62 5.35 -3.98
N THR A 275 0.52 5.99 -3.66
CA THR A 275 -0.67 5.99 -4.52
C THR A 275 -0.36 6.57 -5.89
N GLU A 276 0.47 7.61 -5.94
CA GLU A 276 0.80 8.37 -7.15
C GLU A 276 1.74 7.63 -8.12
N THR A 277 2.44 6.61 -7.64
CA THR A 277 3.40 5.87 -8.47
C THR A 277 3.17 4.35 -8.46
N LEU A 278 2.18 3.90 -7.72
CA LEU A 278 1.97 2.49 -7.39
C LEU A 278 3.25 1.89 -6.77
N ILE A 279 3.69 0.71 -7.17
CA ILE A 279 4.90 0.12 -6.59
C ILE A 279 6.10 0.38 -7.50
N THR A 280 7.10 1.04 -6.98
CA THR A 280 8.32 1.42 -7.71
C THR A 280 9.53 0.54 -7.40
N VAL A 281 9.64 0.10 -6.16
CA VAL A 281 10.81 -0.67 -5.69
C VAL A 281 10.32 -1.92 -4.97
N SER A 282 10.94 -3.05 -5.21
CA SER A 282 10.62 -4.31 -4.53
C SER A 282 11.83 -5.25 -4.48
N THR A 283 11.91 -6.03 -3.41
CA THR A 283 12.68 -7.27 -3.43
C THR A 283 12.02 -8.29 -4.36
N ARG A 284 12.78 -9.24 -4.86
CA ARG A 284 12.32 -10.22 -5.85
C ARG A 284 12.09 -11.60 -5.24
N ALA A 285 11.33 -12.44 -5.93
CA ALA A 285 11.06 -13.81 -5.47
C ALA A 285 12.34 -14.63 -5.31
N ASP A 286 13.29 -14.45 -6.21
CA ASP A 286 14.57 -15.15 -6.29
C ASP A 286 15.78 -14.29 -5.83
N GLY A 287 15.51 -13.06 -5.33
CA GLY A 287 16.53 -12.11 -4.92
C GLY A 287 16.86 -12.17 -3.42
N GLU A 288 17.97 -11.53 -3.09
CA GLU A 288 18.35 -11.28 -1.70
C GLU A 288 17.28 -10.41 -0.99
N ARG A 289 16.98 -10.75 0.26
CA ARG A 289 16.05 -10.04 1.12
C ARG A 289 16.75 -9.71 2.42
N ARG A 290 16.91 -8.42 2.68
CA ARG A 290 17.55 -7.88 3.90
C ARG A 290 16.52 -7.10 4.70
N PRO A 291 16.43 -7.28 6.03
CA PRO A 291 15.52 -6.52 6.86
C PRO A 291 15.67 -5.01 6.66
N GLY A 292 14.55 -4.31 6.44
CA GLY A 292 14.52 -2.86 6.22
C GLY A 292 14.94 -2.37 4.83
N TRP A 293 15.32 -3.28 3.91
CA TRP A 293 15.66 -2.96 2.53
C TRP A 293 14.52 -3.40 1.62
N VAL A 294 13.94 -2.43 0.91
CA VAL A 294 12.75 -2.64 0.06
C VAL A 294 13.08 -3.12 -1.35
N GLY A 295 14.36 -3.38 -1.66
CA GLY A 295 14.78 -3.95 -2.94
C GLY A 295 15.30 -2.94 -3.94
N ARG A 296 15.14 -3.27 -5.23
CA ARG A 296 15.61 -2.49 -6.38
C ARG A 296 14.40 -2.03 -7.21
N PRO A 297 14.56 -0.98 -8.04
CA PRO A 297 13.52 -0.54 -8.96
C PRO A 297 12.97 -1.71 -9.79
N LEU A 298 11.65 -1.73 -9.97
CA LEU A 298 10.99 -2.69 -10.84
C LEU A 298 11.32 -2.41 -12.33
N ALA A 299 11.01 -3.35 -13.20
CA ALA A 299 11.27 -3.22 -14.64
C ALA A 299 10.61 -1.95 -15.21
N GLY A 300 11.37 -1.17 -15.97
CA GLY A 300 10.91 0.09 -16.56
C GLY A 300 10.86 1.28 -15.59
N MET A 301 11.28 1.12 -14.34
CA MET A 301 11.27 2.17 -13.32
C MET A 301 12.68 2.64 -13.00
N ALA A 302 12.84 3.94 -12.75
CA ALA A 302 14.09 4.55 -12.36
C ALA A 302 13.92 5.36 -11.08
N THR A 303 14.96 5.39 -10.27
CA THR A 303 15.05 6.14 -9.02
C THR A 303 16.33 6.98 -9.00
N ARG A 304 16.28 8.09 -8.29
CA ARG A 304 17.46 8.88 -7.94
C ARG A 304 17.32 9.48 -6.55
N LEU A 305 18.43 9.79 -5.93
CA LEU A 305 18.48 10.56 -4.69
C LEU A 305 19.07 11.94 -4.97
N ILE A 306 18.40 12.96 -4.43
CA ILE A 306 18.79 14.37 -4.58
C ILE A 306 19.08 14.95 -3.21
N GLY A 307 20.25 15.61 -3.09
CA GLY A 307 20.66 16.35 -1.88
C GLY A 307 19.91 17.67 -1.72
N GLU A 308 20.14 18.36 -0.60
CA GLU A 308 19.50 19.67 -0.34
C GLU A 308 19.98 20.76 -1.29
N ASP A 309 21.20 20.63 -1.82
CA ASP A 309 21.79 21.50 -2.82
C ASP A 309 21.26 21.23 -4.24
N GLY A 310 20.40 20.24 -4.41
CA GLY A 310 19.88 19.82 -5.71
C GLY A 310 20.82 18.88 -6.49
N SER A 311 21.97 18.50 -5.93
CA SER A 311 22.90 17.57 -6.57
C SER A 311 22.52 16.12 -6.35
N PRO A 312 22.94 15.18 -7.22
CA PRO A 312 22.79 13.75 -6.98
C PRO A 312 23.60 13.30 -5.75
N VAL A 313 23.02 12.40 -4.98
CA VAL A 313 23.63 11.79 -3.79
C VAL A 313 24.29 10.45 -4.18
N PRO A 314 25.47 10.10 -3.61
CA PRO A 314 26.12 8.81 -3.88
C PRO A 314 25.28 7.63 -3.40
N HIS A 315 25.43 6.49 -4.07
CA HIS A 315 24.80 5.22 -3.70
C HIS A 315 25.76 4.41 -2.81
N ASP A 316 26.00 4.88 -1.59
CA ASP A 316 26.94 4.29 -0.63
C ASP A 316 26.25 3.51 0.50
N GLY A 317 24.91 3.55 0.55
CA GLY A 317 24.12 2.89 1.57
C GLY A 317 23.90 3.71 2.85
N ASP A 318 24.54 4.87 2.96
CA ASP A 318 24.52 5.72 4.16
C ASP A 318 24.01 7.14 3.89
N THR A 319 24.42 7.74 2.77
CA THR A 319 24.07 9.12 2.44
C THR A 319 22.58 9.25 2.10
N ILE A 320 21.86 10.02 2.91
CA ILE A 320 20.41 10.23 2.76
C ILE A 320 20.14 11.30 1.71
N GLY A 321 19.27 10.97 0.75
CA GLY A 321 18.74 11.90 -0.26
C GLY A 321 17.23 11.88 -0.36
N SER A 322 16.67 12.92 -0.99
CA SER A 322 15.26 13.00 -1.40
C SER A 322 15.02 12.03 -2.54
N LEU A 323 14.13 11.06 -2.33
CA LEU A 323 13.82 10.05 -3.34
C LEU A 323 12.92 10.63 -4.43
N GLN A 324 13.41 10.55 -5.66
CA GLN A 324 12.62 10.87 -6.85
C GLN A 324 12.53 9.64 -7.75
N VAL A 325 11.38 9.50 -8.41
CA VAL A 325 11.11 8.34 -9.27
C VAL A 325 10.66 8.77 -10.65
N ARG A 326 11.02 7.98 -11.66
CA ARG A 326 10.50 8.08 -13.03
C ARG A 326 9.98 6.71 -13.42
N THR A 327 8.67 6.63 -13.74
CA THR A 327 7.99 5.36 -13.91
C THR A 327 6.83 5.50 -14.90
N PRO A 328 6.52 4.45 -15.68
CA PRO A 328 5.32 4.41 -16.52
C PRO A 328 4.03 4.26 -15.69
N THR A 329 4.15 4.04 -14.39
CA THR A 329 3.03 3.84 -13.46
C THR A 329 2.64 5.10 -12.70
N VAL A 330 3.27 6.24 -13.04
CA VAL A 330 2.95 7.53 -12.42
C VAL A 330 1.51 7.95 -12.74
N PHE A 331 0.85 8.53 -11.77
CA PHE A 331 -0.51 9.05 -11.90
C PHE A 331 -0.60 10.18 -12.95
N GLU A 332 -1.80 10.46 -13.44
CA GLU A 332 -2.04 11.54 -14.41
C GLU A 332 -2.06 12.94 -13.75
N GLY A 333 -2.10 12.98 -12.42
CA GLY A 333 -2.14 14.17 -11.60
C GLY A 333 -3.20 14.11 -10.52
N TYR A 334 -3.26 15.16 -9.70
CA TYR A 334 -4.32 15.32 -8.71
C TYR A 334 -5.55 15.95 -9.33
N LEU A 335 -6.69 15.30 -9.17
CA LEU A 335 -7.98 15.77 -9.68
C LEU A 335 -8.27 17.19 -9.16
N ASN A 336 -8.67 18.11 -10.06
CA ASN A 336 -8.96 19.51 -9.77
C ASN A 336 -7.83 20.30 -9.08
N ARG A 337 -6.60 19.76 -9.06
CA ARG A 337 -5.47 20.38 -8.35
C ARG A 337 -4.21 20.45 -9.26
N PRO A 338 -4.23 21.25 -10.32
CA PRO A 338 -3.07 21.43 -11.21
C PRO A 338 -1.86 22.00 -10.48
N ASP A 339 -2.07 22.89 -9.50
CA ASP A 339 -1.05 23.45 -8.60
C ASP A 339 -0.27 22.36 -7.83
N ALA A 340 -1.01 21.43 -7.23
CA ALA A 340 -0.43 20.33 -6.48
C ALA A 340 0.25 19.30 -7.41
N THR A 341 -0.29 19.13 -8.61
CA THR A 341 0.30 18.26 -9.63
C THR A 341 1.64 18.80 -10.10
N GLU A 342 1.71 20.08 -10.46
CA GLU A 342 2.96 20.73 -10.87
C GLU A 342 4.02 20.66 -9.77
N ALA A 343 3.65 20.98 -8.53
CA ALA A 343 4.55 20.91 -7.37
C ALA A 343 5.09 19.49 -7.09
N ALA A 344 4.37 18.45 -7.49
CA ALA A 344 4.77 17.06 -7.28
C ALA A 344 5.90 16.60 -8.23
N PHE A 345 6.20 17.37 -9.30
CA PHE A 345 7.24 17.02 -10.25
C PHE A 345 8.44 17.98 -10.19
N ALA A 346 9.61 17.45 -10.46
CA ALA A 346 10.79 18.25 -10.72
C ALA A 346 10.73 18.79 -12.17
N PRO A 347 11.46 19.89 -12.49
CA PRO A 347 11.42 20.51 -13.83
C PRO A 347 11.79 19.55 -14.96
N ASP A 348 12.56 18.52 -14.68
CA ASP A 348 13.00 17.48 -15.61
C ASP A 348 12.08 16.24 -15.62
N GLY A 349 10.88 16.34 -15.01
CA GLY A 349 9.82 15.35 -15.07
C GLY A 349 9.94 14.16 -14.09
N TRP A 350 10.84 14.22 -13.10
CA TRP A 350 10.87 13.24 -12.02
C TRP A 350 9.80 13.55 -10.96
N TYR A 351 9.07 12.53 -10.55
CA TYR A 351 8.13 12.64 -9.45
C TYR A 351 8.87 12.72 -8.10
N ARG A 352 8.53 13.73 -7.30
CA ARG A 352 9.04 13.92 -5.94
C ARG A 352 8.17 13.14 -4.96
N THR A 353 8.72 12.06 -4.41
CA THR A 353 7.94 11.20 -3.50
C THR A 353 7.66 11.86 -2.15
N GLY A 354 8.47 12.84 -1.75
CA GLY A 354 8.48 13.41 -0.41
C GLY A 354 9.04 12.45 0.64
N ASP A 355 9.68 11.38 0.20
CA ASP A 355 10.36 10.43 1.07
C ASP A 355 11.88 10.57 0.96
N ALA A 356 12.57 10.40 2.09
CA ALA A 356 14.01 10.28 2.16
C ALA A 356 14.42 8.80 2.07
N ALA A 357 15.50 8.52 1.37
CA ALA A 357 16.01 7.16 1.21
C ALA A 357 17.55 7.14 1.14
N VAL A 358 18.11 5.96 1.28
CA VAL A 358 19.49 5.63 0.90
C VAL A 358 19.47 4.54 -0.16
N ILE A 359 20.48 4.52 -1.05
CA ILE A 359 20.68 3.46 -2.04
C ILE A 359 22.06 2.87 -1.81
N GLY A 360 22.13 1.56 -1.67
CA GLY A 360 23.39 0.83 -1.54
C GLY A 360 24.16 0.73 -2.86
N PRO A 361 25.47 0.39 -2.82
CA PRO A 361 26.29 0.18 -4.02
C PRO A 361 25.73 -0.91 -4.94
N ASP A 362 24.96 -1.83 -4.38
CA ASP A 362 24.27 -2.90 -5.08
C ASP A 362 22.91 -2.49 -5.67
N GLY A 363 22.50 -1.23 -5.48
CA GLY A 363 21.23 -0.68 -5.95
C GLY A 363 20.02 -1.00 -5.06
N MET A 364 20.21 -1.66 -3.92
CA MET A 364 19.14 -1.85 -2.93
C MET A 364 18.76 -0.52 -2.27
N HIS A 365 17.46 -0.34 -2.01
CA HIS A 365 16.92 0.87 -1.40
C HIS A 365 16.48 0.59 0.04
N ARG A 366 16.76 1.53 0.93
CA ARG A 366 16.18 1.60 2.27
C ARG A 366 15.46 2.95 2.43
N ILE A 367 14.18 2.89 2.75
CA ILE A 367 13.39 4.08 2.99
C ILE A 367 13.65 4.56 4.42
N VAL A 368 14.09 5.81 4.53
CA VAL A 368 14.39 6.45 5.81
C VAL A 368 13.12 7.00 6.47
N GLY A 369 12.18 7.49 5.65
CA GLY A 369 10.88 7.99 6.08
C GLY A 369 10.46 9.24 5.30
N ARG A 370 9.38 9.89 5.76
CA ARG A 370 8.89 11.15 5.18
C ARG A 370 9.83 12.30 5.50
N GLU A 371 10.24 13.07 4.50
CA GLU A 371 11.11 14.23 4.68
C GLU A 371 10.55 15.26 5.67
N SER A 372 9.24 15.44 5.67
CA SER A 372 8.56 16.44 6.50
C SER A 372 8.36 16.05 7.96
N VAL A 373 8.51 14.77 8.31
CA VAL A 373 8.16 14.24 9.66
C VAL A 373 9.22 13.30 10.22
N ASP A 374 9.77 12.43 9.37
CA ASP A 374 10.67 11.36 9.81
C ASP A 374 12.15 11.72 9.63
N LEU A 375 12.46 12.78 8.88
CA LEU A 375 13.81 13.26 8.72
C LEU A 375 14.10 14.34 9.78
N ILE A 376 14.93 14.00 10.75
CA ILE A 376 15.31 14.88 11.85
C ILE A 376 16.63 15.57 11.48
N LYS A 377 16.66 16.91 11.57
CA LYS A 377 17.86 17.72 11.35
C LYS A 377 18.44 18.14 12.69
N SER A 378 19.41 17.39 13.19
CA SER A 378 19.99 17.59 14.53
C SER A 378 21.52 17.76 14.47
N GLY A 379 22.02 18.88 14.95
CA GLY A 379 23.46 19.15 15.01
C GLY A 379 24.17 19.06 13.64
N GLY A 380 23.50 19.46 12.57
CA GLY A 380 24.03 19.39 11.20
C GLY A 380 23.89 18.01 10.52
N TYR A 381 23.37 17.00 11.22
CA TYR A 381 23.10 15.69 10.68
C TYR A 381 21.67 15.55 10.19
N ARG A 382 21.48 14.76 9.12
CA ARG A 382 20.17 14.26 8.66
C ARG A 382 19.98 12.85 9.22
N ILE A 383 18.98 12.67 10.06
CA ILE A 383 18.79 11.45 10.84
C ILE A 383 17.40 10.92 10.57
N GLY A 384 17.32 9.65 10.16
CA GLY A 384 16.04 8.98 9.97
C GLY A 384 15.45 8.52 11.28
N ALA A 385 14.25 8.98 11.62
CA ALA A 385 13.53 8.54 12.81
C ALA A 385 13.33 7.01 12.81
N GLY A 386 13.02 6.42 11.66
CA GLY A 386 12.78 4.99 11.51
C GLY A 386 13.97 4.10 11.88
N GLU A 387 15.19 4.57 11.73
CA GLU A 387 16.39 3.83 12.14
C GLU A 387 16.47 3.72 13.66
N ILE A 388 16.15 4.81 14.35
CA ILE A 388 16.12 4.86 15.84
C ILE A 388 14.94 4.03 16.35
N GLU A 389 13.77 4.13 15.70
CA GLU A 389 12.59 3.31 16.03
C GLU A 389 12.89 1.82 15.89
N THR A 390 13.57 1.44 14.80
CA THR A 390 13.97 0.06 14.58
C THR A 390 14.92 -0.46 15.66
N ALA A 391 15.88 0.36 16.08
CA ALA A 391 16.78 0.01 17.18
C ALA A 391 16.01 -0.16 18.48
N LEU A 392 15.16 0.80 18.84
CA LEU A 392 14.37 0.76 20.08
C LEU A 392 13.39 -0.41 20.14
N LEU A 393 12.77 -0.79 19.02
CA LEU A 393 11.90 -1.97 18.93
C LEU A 393 12.65 -3.30 19.14
N GLY A 394 13.97 -3.30 19.05
CA GLY A 394 14.81 -4.43 19.43
C GLY A 394 14.97 -4.62 20.95
N HIS A 395 14.61 -3.64 21.76
CA HIS A 395 14.67 -3.72 23.21
C HIS A 395 13.45 -4.47 23.78
N PRO A 396 13.63 -5.48 24.66
CA PRO A 396 12.53 -6.33 25.15
C PRO A 396 11.45 -5.59 25.94
N GLY A 397 11.76 -4.44 26.53
CA GLY A 397 10.81 -3.58 27.26
C GLY A 397 10.16 -2.49 26.39
N VAL A 398 10.15 -2.62 25.07
CA VAL A 398 9.51 -1.67 24.13
C VAL A 398 8.45 -2.41 23.30
N ASP A 399 7.19 -2.04 23.50
CA ASP A 399 6.07 -2.56 22.73
C ASP A 399 5.83 -1.74 21.47
N GLU A 400 5.84 -0.39 21.60
CA GLU A 400 5.67 0.54 20.49
C GLU A 400 6.60 1.76 20.67
N VAL A 401 7.01 2.36 19.56
CA VAL A 401 7.83 3.57 19.57
C VAL A 401 7.52 4.47 18.39
N ALA A 402 7.61 5.77 18.62
CA ALA A 402 7.64 6.79 17.57
C ALA A 402 8.73 7.81 17.91
N VAL A 403 9.57 8.13 16.95
CA VAL A 403 10.66 9.10 17.11
C VAL A 403 10.37 10.34 16.27
N VAL A 404 10.54 11.51 16.87
CA VAL A 404 10.35 12.81 16.21
C VAL A 404 11.50 13.78 16.56
N GLY A 405 11.68 14.79 15.70
CA GLY A 405 12.53 15.93 15.96
C GLY A 405 11.71 17.07 16.56
N LEU A 406 11.96 17.44 17.80
CA LEU A 406 11.38 18.65 18.40
C LEU A 406 12.35 19.82 18.29
N ALA A 407 11.82 21.04 18.14
CA ALA A 407 12.63 22.24 18.05
C ALA A 407 13.62 22.36 19.22
N ASP A 408 14.87 22.71 18.90
CA ASP A 408 15.97 22.86 19.85
C ASP A 408 16.85 24.05 19.44
N ALA A 409 17.20 24.90 20.42
CA ALA A 409 17.89 26.13 20.13
C ALA A 409 19.36 25.93 19.68
N ASP A 410 19.99 24.85 20.11
CA ASP A 410 21.39 24.52 19.79
C ASP A 410 21.52 23.58 18.61
N LEU A 411 20.70 22.53 18.59
CA LEU A 411 20.78 21.47 17.60
C LEU A 411 19.89 21.70 16.36
N GLY A 412 19.05 22.74 16.37
CA GLY A 412 17.95 22.91 15.41
C GLY A 412 16.76 22.01 15.76
N GLN A 413 16.97 20.72 15.84
CA GLN A 413 16.02 19.74 16.38
C GLN A 413 16.73 18.79 17.35
N ARG A 414 16.08 18.45 18.47
CA ARG A 414 16.49 17.33 19.33
C ARG A 414 15.66 16.10 19.06
N ILE A 415 16.28 14.96 19.13
CA ILE A 415 15.63 13.65 18.93
C ILE A 415 14.87 13.28 20.20
N VAL A 416 13.56 13.05 20.08
CA VAL A 416 12.68 12.60 21.16
C VAL A 416 12.02 11.29 20.77
N ALA A 417 12.15 10.26 21.62
CA ALA A 417 11.48 8.99 21.46
C ALA A 417 10.24 8.93 22.34
N PHE A 418 9.08 8.63 21.76
CA PHE A 418 7.84 8.35 22.46
C PHE A 418 7.64 6.83 22.50
N VAL A 419 7.60 6.25 23.69
CA VAL A 419 7.67 4.80 23.90
C VAL A 419 6.43 4.31 24.65
N VAL A 420 5.89 3.19 24.22
CA VAL A 420 4.97 2.34 24.97
C VAL A 420 5.77 1.11 25.41
N GLY A 421 5.81 0.84 26.70
CA GLY A 421 6.61 -0.22 27.30
C GLY A 421 7.06 0.13 28.72
N ASP A 422 7.81 -0.75 29.33
CA ASP A 422 8.23 -0.66 30.75
C ASP A 422 9.75 -0.40 30.95
N ALA A 423 10.53 -0.35 29.85
CA ALA A 423 11.96 -0.05 29.92
C ALA A 423 12.22 1.38 30.41
N SER A 424 13.27 1.62 31.19
CA SER A 424 13.62 2.96 31.65
C SER A 424 14.14 3.85 30.50
N SER A 425 13.96 5.16 30.61
CA SER A 425 14.48 6.12 29.62
C SER A 425 15.99 6.02 29.45
N GLU A 426 16.72 5.79 30.53
CA GLU A 426 18.18 5.67 30.55
C GLU A 426 18.63 4.40 29.81
N ASP A 427 18.01 3.24 30.10
CA ASP A 427 18.29 1.99 29.41
C ASP A 427 18.06 2.11 27.90
N LEU A 428 16.99 2.79 27.49
CA LEU A 428 16.66 2.96 26.07
C LEU A 428 17.67 3.85 25.34
N ILE A 429 18.12 4.93 25.98
CA ILE A 429 19.16 5.81 25.42
C ILE A 429 20.47 5.05 25.29
N ASP A 430 20.86 4.29 26.31
CA ASP A 430 22.08 3.49 26.31
C ASP A 430 22.00 2.33 25.31
N TYR A 431 20.84 1.71 25.18
CA TYR A 431 20.61 0.67 24.18
C TYR A 431 20.82 1.19 22.75
N VAL A 432 20.26 2.38 22.43
CA VAL A 432 20.51 3.01 21.12
C VAL A 432 21.98 3.36 20.96
N ALA A 433 22.64 3.80 22.03
CA ALA A 433 24.06 4.14 22.01
C ALA A 433 25.00 2.98 21.66
N GLN A 434 24.59 1.76 21.99
CA GLN A 434 25.36 0.54 21.66
C GLN A 434 25.17 0.11 20.21
N GLN A 435 24.10 0.53 19.55
CA GLN A 435 23.73 0.05 18.21
C GLN A 435 23.92 1.10 17.11
N LEU A 436 23.78 2.38 17.45
CA LEU A 436 23.81 3.48 16.49
C LEU A 436 24.85 4.53 16.87
N SER A 437 25.23 5.34 15.88
CA SER A 437 26.17 6.46 16.08
C SER A 437 25.66 7.48 17.11
N VAL A 438 26.57 8.15 17.78
CA VAL A 438 26.30 9.08 18.88
C VAL A 438 25.26 10.16 18.55
N HIS A 439 25.31 10.69 17.32
CA HIS A 439 24.39 11.74 16.87
C HIS A 439 22.93 11.25 16.68
N LYS A 440 22.70 9.94 16.66
CA LYS A 440 21.38 9.31 16.53
C LYS A 440 20.71 9.00 17.87
N ARG A 441 21.38 9.24 18.98
CA ARG A 441 20.81 8.99 20.31
C ARG A 441 19.64 9.92 20.59
N PRO A 442 18.51 9.40 21.11
CA PRO A 442 17.47 10.25 21.68
C PRO A 442 18.03 11.12 22.80
N ARG A 443 17.68 12.40 22.82
CA ARG A 443 17.99 13.32 23.91
C ARG A 443 16.95 13.26 25.01
N GLU A 444 15.80 12.71 24.68
CA GLU A 444 14.66 12.61 25.59
C GLU A 444 13.84 11.36 25.21
N VAL A 445 13.34 10.65 26.22
CA VAL A 445 12.38 9.56 26.07
C VAL A 445 11.13 9.93 26.87
N ARG A 446 9.96 9.82 26.22
CA ARG A 446 8.64 10.06 26.83
C ARG A 446 7.81 8.79 26.79
N HIS A 447 7.31 8.35 27.93
CA HIS A 447 6.44 7.20 28.02
C HIS A 447 4.99 7.58 27.80
N LEU A 448 4.29 6.78 26.99
CA LEU A 448 2.87 6.93 26.69
C LEU A 448 2.14 5.60 26.96
N GLY A 449 0.85 5.67 27.28
CA GLY A 449 0.01 4.47 27.36
C GLY A 449 -0.35 3.89 25.99
N SER A 450 -0.35 4.73 24.94
CA SER A 450 -0.55 4.33 23.54
C SER A 450 -0.07 5.44 22.60
N LEU A 451 0.35 5.10 21.41
CA LEU A 451 0.68 6.08 20.37
C LEU A 451 -0.60 6.56 19.63
N PRO A 452 -0.66 7.86 19.25
CA PRO A 452 -1.78 8.38 18.46
C PRO A 452 -1.81 7.70 17.08
N ARG A 453 -2.99 7.27 16.66
CA ARG A 453 -3.17 6.56 15.38
C ARG A 453 -4.36 7.09 14.60
N ASN A 454 -4.24 7.11 13.28
CA ASN A 454 -5.36 7.38 12.40
C ASN A 454 -6.28 6.15 12.26
N ALA A 455 -7.41 6.29 11.57
CA ALA A 455 -8.37 5.21 11.31
C ALA A 455 -7.76 3.96 10.65
N MET A 456 -6.61 4.10 9.97
CA MET A 456 -5.87 2.98 9.35
C MET A 456 -4.87 2.32 10.30
N GLY A 457 -4.81 2.72 11.57
CA GLY A 457 -3.86 2.22 12.56
C GLY A 457 -2.43 2.75 12.39
N LYS A 458 -2.19 3.73 11.50
CA LYS A 458 -0.87 4.35 11.32
C LYS A 458 -0.64 5.41 12.39
N VAL A 459 0.55 5.42 12.98
CA VAL A 459 0.95 6.44 13.98
C VAL A 459 0.93 7.84 13.36
N VAL A 460 0.29 8.77 14.06
CA VAL A 460 0.19 10.19 13.67
C VAL A 460 1.24 11.00 14.41
N LYS A 461 2.49 10.96 13.95
CA LYS A 461 3.63 11.62 14.60
C LYS A 461 3.46 13.13 14.81
N ARG A 462 2.64 13.79 13.99
CA ARG A 462 2.36 15.23 14.16
C ARG A 462 1.66 15.57 15.48
N GLU A 463 0.92 14.63 16.04
CA GLU A 463 0.28 14.80 17.34
C GLU A 463 1.28 14.65 18.50
N LEU A 464 2.51 14.22 18.21
CA LEU A 464 3.62 14.12 19.16
C LEU A 464 4.58 15.32 19.09
N MET A 465 4.42 16.16 18.07
CA MET A 465 5.25 17.36 17.82
C MET A 465 4.53 18.61 18.34
#